data_8068ff32bf665f7ff07d53c47da9315c
#
_entry.id   8068ff32bf665f7ff07d53c47da9315c
#
_cell.length_a   1.000
_cell.length_b   1.000
_cell.length_c   1.000
_cell.angle_alpha   90.00
_cell.angle_beta   90.00
_cell.angle_gamma   90.00
#
_symmetry.space_group_name_H-M   'P 1'
#
loop_
_entity.id
_entity.type
_entity.pdbx_description
1 polymer ?
#
loop_
_entity_poly.entity_id
_entity_poly.type
_entity_poly.pdbx_seq_one_letter_code
_entity_poly.pdbx_strand_id
1 'polypeptide(L)' 'MSDMFAEDMNLQHRLDTLRAEHRELDNAISRLCSCADEDELAMRRLKKRKLIVRDRISLIERVLGPESPA' A
#
# COMPACT_ATOMS: atom_id res chain seq x y z
N MET A 1 -22.20 8.36 16.25
CA MET A 1 -21.98 7.93 16.18
C MET A 1 -20.89 7.45 16.03
N SER A 2 -20.29 7.30 15.86
CA SER A 2 -19.33 7.04 15.61
C SER A 2 -18.71 6.33 16.09
N ASP A 3 -18.24 6.04 16.37
CA ASP A 3 -17.87 5.26 16.87
C ASP A 3 -16.58 4.71 16.68
N MET A 4 -15.90 4.36 17.64
CA MET A 4 -14.74 3.75 17.57
C MET A 4 -14.84 2.53 16.77
N PHE A 5 -15.90 1.85 16.85
CA PHE A 5 -16.08 0.70 16.12
C PHE A 5 -16.01 0.96 14.66
N ALA A 6 -16.66 1.95 14.18
CA ALA A 6 -16.66 2.24 12.79
C ALA A 6 -15.27 2.67 12.34
N GLU A 7 -14.56 3.30 13.21
CA GLU A 7 -13.24 3.73 12.86
C GLU A 7 -12.29 2.57 12.70
N ASP A 8 -12.40 1.59 13.54
CA ASP A 8 -11.57 0.42 13.44
C ASP A 8 -11.85 -0.30 12.15
N MET A 9 -13.10 -0.46 11.81
CA MET A 9 -13.43 -1.12 10.58
C MET A 9 -12.93 -0.34 9.39
N ASN A 10 -12.98 0.96 9.48
CA ASN A 10 -12.50 1.76 8.41
C ASN A 10 -11.00 1.58 8.21
N LEU A 11 -10.26 1.51 9.28
CA LEU A 11 -8.83 1.33 9.18
C LEU A 11 -8.48 -0.02 8.59
N GLN A 12 -9.21 -1.04 8.99
CA GLN A 12 -8.98 -2.36 8.44
C GLN A 12 -9.26 -2.38 6.95
N HIS A 13 -10.36 -1.78 6.58
CA HIS A 13 -10.73 -1.73 5.18
C HIS A 13 -9.69 -0.97 4.40
N ARG A 14 -9.21 0.12 4.95
CA ARG A 14 -8.21 0.91 4.31
C ARG A 14 -6.91 0.13 4.16
N LEU A 15 -6.58 -0.62 5.18
CA LEU A 15 -5.37 -1.42 5.15
C LEU A 15 -5.46 -2.45 4.02
N ASP A 16 -6.60 -3.10 3.90
CA ASP A 16 -6.78 -4.09 2.86
C ASP A 16 -6.66 -3.45 1.49
N THR A 17 -7.25 -2.29 1.34
CA THR A 17 -7.20 -1.60 0.07
C THR A 17 -5.76 -1.21 -0.27
N LEU A 18 -5.03 -0.73 0.73
CA LEU A 18 -3.66 -0.34 0.50
C LEU A 18 -2.78 -1.53 0.17
N ARG A 19 -3.05 -2.65 0.79
CA ARG A 19 -2.28 -3.85 0.50
C ARG A 19 -2.52 -4.31 -0.93
N ALA A 20 -3.77 -4.21 -1.37
CA ALA A 20 -4.07 -4.58 -2.73
C ALA A 20 -3.39 -3.62 -3.70
N GLU A 21 -3.40 -2.35 -3.36
CA GLU A 21 -2.77 -1.36 -4.20
C GLU A 21 -1.26 -1.61 -4.26
N HIS A 22 -0.68 -1.94 -3.14
CA HIS A 22 0.75 -2.21 -3.08
C HIS A 22 1.10 -3.38 -4.00
N ARG A 23 0.29 -4.39 -3.98
CA ARG A 23 0.52 -5.55 -4.81
C ARG A 23 0.39 -5.21 -6.29
N GLU A 24 -0.57 -4.38 -6.61
CA GLU A 24 -0.75 -3.97 -7.98
C GLU A 24 0.41 -3.12 -8.47
N LEU A 25 0.93 -2.27 -7.59
CA LEU A 25 2.06 -1.46 -7.96
C LEU A 25 3.29 -2.33 -8.20
N ASP A 26 3.46 -3.35 -7.40
CA ASP A 26 4.56 -4.28 -7.58
C ASP A 26 4.45 -4.95 -8.94
N ASN A 27 3.25 -5.36 -9.29
CA ASN A 27 3.04 -6.01 -10.57
C ASN A 27 3.31 -5.04 -11.72
N ALA A 28 2.88 -3.82 -11.57
CA ALA A 28 3.09 -2.84 -12.62
C ALA A 28 4.58 -2.56 -12.80
N ILE A 29 5.29 -2.46 -11.70
CA ILE A 29 6.72 -2.20 -11.77
C ILE A 29 7.42 -3.38 -12.45
N SER A 30 7.00 -4.56 -12.13
CA SER A 30 7.58 -5.75 -12.74
C SER A 30 7.35 -5.75 -14.23
N ARG A 31 6.17 -5.40 -14.64
CA ARG A 31 5.88 -5.38 -16.05
C ARG A 31 6.70 -4.34 -16.78
N LEU A 32 6.80 -3.17 -16.19
CA LEU A 32 7.55 -2.12 -16.82
C LEU A 32 9.02 -2.50 -16.90
N CYS A 33 9.50 -3.14 -15.89
CA CYS A 33 10.87 -3.56 -15.85
C CYS A 33 11.17 -4.49 -16.99
N SER A 34 10.21 -5.33 -17.29
CA SER A 34 10.45 -6.28 -18.35
C SER A 34 10.44 -5.62 -19.69
N CYS A 35 9.79 -4.56 -19.81
CA CYS A 35 9.66 -3.95 -21.09
C CYS A 35 10.79 -3.18 -21.53
N ALA A 36 11.66 -3.05 -20.90
CA ALA A 36 12.79 -2.44 -21.37
C ALA A 36 12.72 -1.10 -21.83
N ASP A 37 11.91 -0.49 -21.89
CA ASP A 37 12.00 0.66 -22.50
C ASP A 37 11.86 1.68 -21.90
N GLU A 38 11.65 1.92 -21.37
CA GLU A 38 11.53 2.85 -21.08
C GLU A 38 10.90 3.78 -20.57
N ASP A 39 10.27 4.02 -19.90
CA ASP A 39 9.62 4.91 -19.36
C ASP A 39 10.25 5.09 -18.07
N GLU A 40 11.33 5.59 -17.95
CA GLU A 40 11.94 5.86 -16.69
C GLU A 40 11.09 6.71 -15.80
N LEU A 41 10.38 7.65 -16.39
CA LEU A 41 9.53 8.51 -15.62
C LEU A 41 8.39 7.73 -14.98
N ALA A 42 7.79 6.86 -15.74
CA ALA A 42 6.71 6.04 -15.22
C ALA A 42 7.21 5.13 -14.11
N MET A 43 8.40 4.59 -14.30
CA MET A 43 8.97 3.71 -13.30
C MET A 43 9.22 4.47 -11.99
N ARG A 44 9.71 5.69 -12.10
CA ARG A 44 9.94 6.48 -10.92
C ARG A 44 8.66 6.78 -10.19
N ARG A 45 7.62 7.09 -10.93
CA ARG A 45 6.35 7.38 -10.33
C ARG A 45 5.79 6.18 -9.63
N LEU A 46 5.91 5.03 -10.25
CA LEU A 46 5.40 3.81 -9.65
C LEU A 46 6.16 3.48 -8.38
N LYS A 47 7.46 3.63 -8.41
CA LYS A 47 8.26 3.33 -7.24
C LYS A 47 7.96 4.30 -6.10
N LYS A 48 7.75 5.55 -6.44
CA LYS A 48 7.45 6.53 -5.43
C LYS A 48 6.09 6.23 -4.82
N ARG A 49 5.13 5.89 -5.65
CA ARG A 49 3.81 5.56 -5.16
C ARG A 49 3.86 4.33 -4.27
N LYS A 50 4.65 3.35 -4.65
CA LYS A 50 4.77 2.15 -3.86
C LYS A 50 5.31 2.48 -2.47
N LEU A 51 6.27 3.36 -2.39
CA LEU A 51 6.82 3.75 -1.10
C LEU A 51 5.79 4.45 -0.24
N ILE A 52 5.00 5.32 -0.84
CA ILE A 52 3.98 6.03 -0.10
C ILE A 52 2.95 5.05 0.43
N VAL A 53 2.53 4.12 -0.39
CA VAL A 53 1.53 3.15 0.01
C VAL A 53 2.08 2.28 1.13
N ARG A 54 3.33 1.88 1.00
CA ARG A 54 3.94 1.06 2.00
C ARG A 54 4.01 1.80 3.34
N ASP A 55 4.34 3.07 3.30
CA ASP A 55 4.40 3.86 4.51
C ASP A 55 3.03 3.94 5.17
N ARG A 56 2.01 4.11 4.39
CA ARG A 56 0.68 4.19 4.94
C ARG A 56 0.24 2.88 5.56
N ILE A 57 0.62 1.79 4.93
CA ILE A 57 0.32 0.49 5.48
C ILE A 57 0.97 0.35 6.85
N SER A 58 2.23 0.74 6.94
CA SER A 58 2.93 0.65 8.21
C SER A 58 2.28 1.48 9.29
N LEU A 59 1.85 2.65 8.92
CA LEU A 59 1.21 3.52 9.89
C LEU A 59 -0.09 2.92 10.41
N ILE A 60 -0.88 2.38 9.53
CA ILE A 60 -2.14 1.81 9.95
C ILE A 60 -1.90 0.58 10.81
N GLU A 61 -0.93 -0.22 10.43
CA GLU A 61 -0.62 -1.40 11.20
C GLU A 61 -0.19 -1.01 12.60
N ARG A 62 0.51 0.09 12.71
CA ARG A 62 0.93 0.51 14.01
C ARG A 62 -0.26 0.95 14.84
N VAL A 63 -1.19 1.66 14.24
CA VAL A 63 -2.36 2.11 14.94
C VAL A 63 -3.24 0.96 15.36
N LEU A 64 -3.41 -0.01 14.49
CA LEU A 64 -4.26 -1.14 14.81
C LEU A 64 -3.63 -2.05 15.86
N GLY A 65 -2.37 -1.92 16.03
CA GLY A 65 -1.78 -2.73 17.06
C GLY A 65 -1.00 -3.85 16.51
N PRO A 66 -0.02 -4.17 17.20
CA PRO A 66 0.85 -5.10 16.67
C PRO A 66 0.44 -6.41 16.89
N GLU A 67 -0.09 -7.01 16.85
CA GLU A 67 -0.49 -8.15 17.00
C GLU A 67 0.18 -9.08 16.45
N SER A 68 0.64 -9.35 16.07
CA SER A 68 1.19 -10.22 15.59
C SER A 68 2.10 -10.71 15.67
N PRO A 69 2.40 -11.20 15.84
CA PRO A 69 3.17 -11.79 15.98
C PRO A 69 3.95 -12.30 15.22
N ALA A 70 4.21 -12.43 14.89
CA ALA A 70 4.93 -12.98 14.26
C ALA A 70 5.38 -13.64 14.31
#